data_3f945a728f316f49bb05b2d45fa31337
#
_entry.id   3f945a728f316f49bb05b2d45fa31337
#
_cell.length_a   1.000
_cell.length_b   1.000
_cell.length_c   1.000
_cell.angle_alpha   90.00
_cell.angle_beta   90.00
_cell.angle_gamma   90.00
#
_symmetry.space_group_name_H-M   'P 1'
#
loop_
_entity.id
_entity.type
_entity.pdbx_description
1 polymer ?
#
loop_
_entity_poly.entity_id
_entity_poly.type
_entity_poly.pdbx_seq_one_letter_code
_entity_poly.pdbx_strand_id
1 'polypeptide(L)'
;MEYSQMIFRGLFITKLSYSLTCFIFFIYFNHSNAQNKILEEINSPVIFKGDERTAYRDPAVLFHNDRFYLFFTLVKNESGKIFSYTACSDSSDLRKWSQVKILTPRDQNLNYCSPGNLIRYDEKWVLCLQTYPRQGYNSGDKVRYGDANSRIFIMKSNDLENWSNPELLKVKGPTISEDKMGRMIDPYLIEDKDEEGKWWCFYKQNGVSMSYTYDFINWNYFGNNESGENVCVLKDENEYTMFHSPSNGIGIKRSYNLKDWNSFGSLITLGQKDWDWAKGRLTAGAVVDLRNIKGIEKYVMFFHGSGPNKETEGDFDKNSSIGIAWSSDLVNWEWPNK
;
A
#
# COMPACT_ATOMS: atom_id res chain seq x y z
N MET A 1 -12.01 57.02 67.42
CA MET A 1 -13.02 56.35 68.25
C MET A 1 -13.89 55.58 67.31
N GLU A 2 -14.01 54.29 67.27
CA GLU A 2 -13.69 53.17 68.13
C GLU A 2 -13.42 51.91 67.36
N TYR A 3 -12.50 51.17 67.85
CA TYR A 3 -12.26 49.73 67.49
C TYR A 3 -13.43 48.88 68.02
N SER A 4 -13.81 47.84 67.31
CA SER A 4 -13.92 46.50 67.89
C SER A 4 -14.80 45.57 67.12
N GLN A 5 -14.32 44.36 67.03
CA GLN A 5 -15.01 43.09 66.77
C GLN A 5 -15.32 42.67 65.31
N MET A 6 -14.51 41.76 64.86
CA MET A 6 -15.02 40.46 64.43
C MET A 6 -13.87 39.46 64.23
N ILE A 7 -13.63 38.66 65.22
CA ILE A 7 -12.92 37.38 65.10
C ILE A 7 -13.97 36.30 65.36
N PHE A 8 -13.87 35.23 64.61
CA PHE A 8 -14.64 33.97 64.59
C PHE A 8 -15.65 33.84 63.46
N ARG A 9 -15.13 33.41 62.30
CA ARG A 9 -15.75 32.41 61.42
C ARG A 9 -14.77 32.01 60.30
N GLY A 10 -13.91 31.06 60.56
CA GLY A 10 -12.98 30.54 59.56
C GLY A 10 -12.34 29.27 60.05
N LEU A 11 -13.06 28.18 60.13
CA LEU A 11 -12.46 26.85 60.37
C LEU A 11 -13.46 25.71 60.16
N PHE A 12 -14.12 25.68 59.03
CA PHE A 12 -14.94 24.47 58.69
C PHE A 12 -15.12 24.21 57.19
N ILE A 13 -14.32 24.81 56.28
CA ILE A 13 -14.48 24.58 54.82
C ILE A 13 -13.24 23.90 54.19
N THR A 14 -12.18 23.61 54.92
CA THR A 14 -10.93 23.07 54.32
C THR A 14 -10.80 21.54 54.32
N LYS A 15 -11.74 20.79 54.86
CA LYS A 15 -11.63 19.32 54.87
C LYS A 15 -12.55 18.58 53.85
N LEU A 16 -13.45 19.27 53.14
CA LEU A 16 -14.30 18.64 52.16
C LEU A 16 -13.81 18.79 50.70
N SER A 17 -12.87 19.70 50.42
CA SER A 17 -12.37 19.94 49.07
C SER A 17 -11.26 18.96 48.64
N TYR A 18 -10.50 18.41 49.57
CA TYR A 18 -9.40 17.47 49.25
C TYR A 18 -9.89 16.06 48.87
N SER A 19 -11.05 15.62 49.33
CA SER A 19 -11.61 14.31 49.03
C SER A 19 -12.25 14.24 47.65
N LEU A 20 -12.82 15.35 47.17
CA LEU A 20 -13.49 15.38 45.85
C LEU A 20 -12.50 15.54 44.70
N THR A 21 -11.39 16.26 44.94
CA THR A 21 -10.33 16.44 43.89
C THR A 21 -9.53 15.17 43.67
N CYS A 22 -9.29 14.36 44.70
CA CYS A 22 -8.65 13.03 44.50
C CYS A 22 -9.52 12.02 43.78
N PHE A 23 -10.86 12.07 43.94
CA PHE A 23 -11.77 11.16 43.25
C PHE A 23 -11.92 11.51 41.78
N ILE A 24 -11.88 12.79 41.39
CA ILE A 24 -11.94 13.22 39.97
C ILE A 24 -10.62 12.89 39.27
N PHE A 25 -9.47 12.99 39.93
CA PHE A 25 -8.16 12.58 39.35
C PHE A 25 -8.05 11.08 39.15
N PHE A 26 -8.66 10.23 40.00
CA PHE A 26 -8.67 8.77 39.81
C PHE A 26 -9.62 8.31 38.67
N ILE A 27 -10.69 9.05 38.39
CA ILE A 27 -11.59 8.74 37.27
C ILE A 27 -10.96 9.13 35.93
N TYR A 28 -10.16 10.20 35.86
CA TYR A 28 -9.44 10.59 34.66
C TYR A 28 -8.25 9.68 34.32
N PHE A 29 -7.62 9.04 35.30
CA PHE A 29 -6.49 8.13 35.06
C PHE A 29 -6.93 6.73 34.58
N ASN A 30 -8.16 6.33 34.80
CA ASN A 30 -8.66 5.03 34.35
C ASN A 30 -9.32 5.05 32.96
N HIS A 31 -9.44 6.22 32.30
CA HIS A 31 -9.97 6.30 30.93
C HIS A 31 -8.89 6.39 29.84
N SER A 32 -7.61 6.38 30.20
CA SER A 32 -6.52 6.52 29.23
C SER A 32 -5.87 5.19 28.80
N ASN A 33 -6.30 4.02 29.28
CA ASN A 33 -5.62 2.74 29.02
C ASN A 33 -6.42 1.69 28.23
N ALA A 34 -7.55 2.05 27.65
CA ALA A 34 -8.24 1.15 26.71
C ALA A 34 -8.18 1.74 25.30
N GLN A 35 -6.99 2.07 24.83
CA GLN A 35 -6.77 2.37 23.44
C GLN A 35 -6.49 1.03 22.75
N ASN A 36 -7.53 0.46 22.14
CA ASN A 36 -7.38 -0.74 21.32
C ASN A 36 -6.33 -0.42 20.24
N LYS A 37 -5.15 -0.97 20.38
CA LYS A 37 -4.13 -0.91 19.35
C LYS A 37 -4.52 -1.91 18.28
N ILE A 38 -5.10 -1.42 17.21
CA ILE A 38 -5.67 -2.23 16.13
C ILE A 38 -4.70 -3.31 15.63
N LEU A 39 -3.40 -3.01 15.62
CA LEU A 39 -2.36 -3.94 15.18
C LEU A 39 -2.13 -5.11 16.16
N GLU A 40 -2.31 -4.89 17.46
CA GLU A 40 -2.13 -5.93 18.50
C GLU A 40 -3.25 -6.99 18.46
N GLU A 41 -4.38 -6.67 17.83
CA GLU A 41 -5.52 -7.58 17.72
C GLU A 41 -5.46 -8.46 16.45
N ILE A 42 -4.46 -8.27 15.59
CA ILE A 42 -4.28 -9.08 14.38
C ILE A 42 -3.58 -10.39 14.77
N ASN A 43 -4.23 -11.52 14.51
CA ASN A 43 -3.74 -12.84 14.94
C ASN A 43 -3.00 -13.62 13.84
N SER A 44 -2.95 -13.11 12.61
CA SER A 44 -2.31 -13.76 11.47
C SER A 44 -1.61 -12.73 10.58
N PRO A 45 -0.39 -12.98 10.11
CA PRO A 45 0.23 -12.12 9.12
C PRO A 45 -0.45 -12.21 7.75
N VAL A 46 -1.32 -13.19 7.51
CA VAL A 46 -2.04 -13.37 6.24
C VAL A 46 -3.40 -12.68 6.29
N ILE A 47 -3.62 -11.74 5.38
CA ILE A 47 -4.90 -11.01 5.20
C ILE A 47 -5.80 -11.72 4.18
N PHE A 48 -5.26 -12.01 2.99
CA PHE A 48 -5.95 -12.79 1.96
C PHE A 48 -5.09 -14.00 1.61
N LYS A 49 -5.66 -15.20 1.77
CA LYS A 49 -4.97 -16.46 1.51
C LYS A 49 -5.33 -16.98 0.12
N GLY A 50 -4.32 -17.16 -0.73
CA GLY A 50 -4.48 -17.85 -2.00
C GLY A 50 -4.65 -19.36 -1.86
N ASP A 51 -5.08 -20.00 -2.93
CA ASP A 51 -5.28 -21.43 -3.05
C ASP A 51 -4.89 -21.94 -4.46
N GLU A 52 -5.14 -23.23 -4.76
CA GLU A 52 -4.82 -23.85 -6.04
C GLU A 52 -5.52 -23.22 -7.26
N ARG A 53 -6.48 -22.33 -7.06
CA ARG A 53 -7.25 -21.66 -8.12
C ARG A 53 -7.22 -20.15 -8.04
N THR A 54 -6.61 -19.60 -7.00
CA THR A 54 -6.67 -18.17 -6.70
C THR A 54 -5.33 -17.68 -6.17
N ALA A 55 -4.87 -16.55 -6.69
CA ALA A 55 -3.74 -15.81 -6.12
C ALA A 55 -4.12 -14.36 -5.84
N TYR A 56 -3.63 -13.83 -4.71
CA TYR A 56 -3.72 -12.43 -4.32
C TYR A 56 -2.31 -11.83 -4.37
N ARG A 57 -2.12 -10.79 -5.19
CA ARG A 57 -0.79 -10.24 -5.48
C ARG A 57 -0.81 -8.71 -5.51
N ASP A 58 0.37 -8.11 -5.51
CA ASP A 58 0.61 -6.69 -5.82
C ASP A 58 -0.36 -5.75 -5.08
N PRO A 59 -0.31 -5.70 -3.75
CA PRO A 59 -1.22 -4.85 -2.98
C PRO A 59 -0.90 -3.36 -3.18
N ALA A 60 -1.94 -2.53 -3.19
CA ALA A 60 -1.90 -1.09 -3.05
C ALA A 60 -2.88 -0.68 -1.95
N VAL A 61 -2.47 0.18 -1.05
CA VAL A 61 -3.25 0.54 0.13
C VAL A 61 -3.54 2.04 0.18
N LEU A 62 -4.76 2.37 0.58
CA LEU A 62 -5.17 3.71 0.97
C LEU A 62 -5.80 3.64 2.36
N PHE A 63 -5.39 4.54 3.26
CA PHE A 63 -6.12 4.79 4.50
C PHE A 63 -6.87 6.11 4.37
N HIS A 64 -8.19 6.07 4.50
CA HIS A 64 -9.06 7.23 4.34
C HIS A 64 -10.32 7.09 5.20
N ASN A 65 -10.67 8.14 5.95
CA ASN A 65 -11.85 8.15 6.84
C ASN A 65 -11.90 6.94 7.78
N ASP A 66 -10.79 6.69 8.49
CA ASP A 66 -10.62 5.59 9.45
C ASP A 66 -10.86 4.19 8.87
N ARG A 67 -10.61 4.04 7.57
CA ARG A 67 -10.82 2.80 6.83
C ARG A 67 -9.64 2.50 5.91
N PHE A 68 -9.20 1.26 5.88
CA PHE A 68 -8.24 0.73 4.92
C PHE A 68 -8.98 0.28 3.67
N TYR A 69 -8.55 0.76 2.52
CA TYR A 69 -8.93 0.25 1.20
C TYR A 69 -7.73 -0.46 0.62
N LEU A 70 -7.86 -1.75 0.39
CA LEU A 70 -6.80 -2.59 -0.17
C LEU A 70 -7.18 -3.01 -1.59
N PHE A 71 -6.40 -2.55 -2.55
CA PHE A 71 -6.50 -2.92 -3.95
C PHE A 71 -5.40 -3.94 -4.24
N PHE A 72 -5.67 -4.88 -5.12
CA PHE A 72 -4.71 -5.95 -5.41
C PHE A 72 -4.99 -6.62 -6.75
N THR A 73 -3.99 -7.33 -7.26
CA THR A 73 -4.17 -8.29 -8.33
C THR A 73 -4.88 -9.53 -7.80
N LEU A 74 -6.04 -9.85 -8.36
CA LEU A 74 -6.73 -11.10 -8.15
C LEU A 74 -6.53 -11.99 -9.39
N VAL A 75 -5.79 -13.08 -9.24
CA VAL A 75 -5.66 -14.09 -10.28
C VAL A 75 -6.65 -15.21 -10.03
N LYS A 76 -7.36 -15.65 -11.07
CA LYS A 76 -8.36 -16.71 -10.97
C LYS A 76 -8.21 -17.74 -12.10
N ASN A 77 -8.23 -19.00 -11.73
CA ASN A 77 -8.45 -20.09 -12.68
C ASN A 77 -9.97 -20.29 -12.90
N GLU A 78 -10.45 -19.85 -14.03
CA GLU A 78 -11.86 -19.95 -14.43
C GLU A 78 -12.01 -20.98 -15.56
N SER A 79 -12.49 -22.18 -15.21
CA SER A 79 -12.70 -23.28 -16.17
C SER A 79 -11.44 -23.60 -17.01
N GLY A 80 -10.28 -23.59 -16.35
CA GLY A 80 -8.99 -23.92 -16.99
C GLY A 80 -8.30 -22.73 -17.65
N LYS A 81 -8.90 -21.54 -17.70
CA LYS A 81 -8.25 -20.31 -18.18
C LYS A 81 -7.84 -19.41 -17.02
N ILE A 82 -6.68 -18.79 -17.12
CA ILE A 82 -6.15 -17.89 -16.10
C ILE A 82 -6.47 -16.45 -16.48
N PHE A 83 -7.14 -15.75 -15.57
CA PHE A 83 -7.44 -14.34 -15.67
C PHE A 83 -6.82 -13.58 -14.50
N SER A 84 -6.38 -12.37 -14.77
CA SER A 84 -5.97 -11.41 -13.74
C SER A 84 -6.92 -10.21 -13.75
N TYR A 85 -7.25 -9.73 -12.57
CA TYR A 85 -8.11 -8.58 -12.35
C TYR A 85 -7.47 -7.62 -11.36
N THR A 86 -7.80 -6.35 -11.46
CA THR A 86 -7.69 -5.45 -10.31
C THR A 86 -8.96 -5.58 -9.48
N ALA A 87 -8.79 -5.87 -8.21
CA ALA A 87 -9.89 -6.04 -7.25
C ALA A 87 -9.61 -5.23 -5.98
N CYS A 88 -10.64 -5.02 -5.17
CA CYS A 88 -10.52 -4.33 -3.89
C CYS A 88 -11.35 -4.98 -2.78
N SER A 89 -10.97 -4.67 -1.56
CA SER A 89 -11.69 -4.93 -0.32
C SER A 89 -11.35 -3.84 0.68
N ASP A 90 -12.19 -3.60 1.66
CA ASP A 90 -11.97 -2.57 2.68
C ASP A 90 -12.19 -3.12 4.10
N SER A 91 -11.56 -2.47 5.08
CA SER A 91 -11.64 -2.83 6.49
C SER A 91 -11.46 -1.61 7.39
N SER A 92 -12.17 -1.57 8.51
CA SER A 92 -11.96 -0.59 9.59
C SER A 92 -11.08 -1.12 10.72
N ASP A 93 -10.81 -2.44 10.78
CA ASP A 93 -10.14 -3.08 11.89
C ASP A 93 -9.01 -4.05 11.48
N LEU A 94 -8.68 -4.12 10.17
CA LEU A 94 -7.68 -5.02 9.58
C LEU A 94 -7.93 -6.53 9.78
N ARG A 95 -9.01 -6.90 10.46
CA ARG A 95 -9.39 -8.29 10.77
C ARG A 95 -10.56 -8.77 9.94
N LYS A 96 -11.53 -7.89 9.75
CA LYS A 96 -12.74 -8.16 8.95
C LYS A 96 -12.69 -7.32 7.69
N TRP A 97 -12.62 -7.98 6.57
CA TRP A 97 -12.57 -7.39 5.25
C TRP A 97 -13.93 -7.55 4.54
N SER A 98 -14.32 -6.53 3.80
CA SER A 98 -15.51 -6.60 2.95
C SER A 98 -15.35 -7.68 1.88
N GLN A 99 -16.47 -8.07 1.25
CA GLN A 99 -16.42 -8.98 0.12
C GLN A 99 -15.56 -8.39 -1.00
N VAL A 100 -14.66 -9.21 -1.56
CA VAL A 100 -13.80 -8.81 -2.67
C VAL A 100 -14.64 -8.41 -3.88
N LYS A 101 -14.41 -7.19 -4.36
CA LYS A 101 -15.05 -6.60 -5.54
C LYS A 101 -14.04 -6.55 -6.68
N ILE A 102 -14.37 -7.16 -7.82
CA ILE A 102 -13.61 -7.05 -9.06
C ILE A 102 -13.96 -5.73 -9.73
N LEU A 103 -12.95 -4.93 -10.09
CA LEU A 103 -13.11 -3.60 -10.67
C LEU A 103 -12.93 -3.57 -12.19
N THR A 104 -12.20 -4.53 -12.75
CA THR A 104 -11.79 -4.51 -14.15
C THR A 104 -12.46 -5.63 -14.98
N PRO A 105 -12.61 -5.45 -16.30
CA PRO A 105 -13.21 -6.45 -17.17
C PRO A 105 -12.46 -7.78 -17.20
N ARG A 106 -13.18 -8.85 -17.51
CA ARG A 106 -12.65 -10.19 -17.75
C ARG A 106 -12.09 -10.26 -19.18
N ASP A 107 -10.77 -10.06 -19.31
CA ASP A 107 -10.11 -10.01 -20.62
C ASP A 107 -8.65 -10.47 -20.53
N GLN A 108 -8.32 -11.63 -21.14
CA GLN A 108 -6.93 -12.12 -21.21
C GLN A 108 -6.02 -11.31 -22.14
N ASN A 109 -6.59 -10.54 -23.09
CA ASN A 109 -5.79 -9.72 -23.99
C ASN A 109 -5.20 -8.50 -23.24
N LEU A 110 -5.87 -8.07 -22.19
CA LEU A 110 -5.46 -6.94 -21.38
C LEU A 110 -5.05 -7.37 -19.97
N ASN A 111 -5.84 -8.23 -19.28
CA ASN A 111 -5.54 -8.68 -17.91
C ASN A 111 -5.14 -7.50 -17.02
N TYR A 112 -6.05 -6.57 -16.75
CA TYR A 112 -5.79 -5.42 -15.90
C TYR A 112 -5.46 -5.83 -14.47
N CYS A 113 -4.24 -5.52 -14.01
CA CYS A 113 -3.71 -5.99 -12.72
C CYS A 113 -2.67 -5.02 -12.15
N SER A 114 -1.96 -5.44 -11.12
CA SER A 114 -0.92 -4.68 -10.40
C SER A 114 -1.33 -3.23 -10.16
N PRO A 115 -2.34 -2.98 -9.33
CA PRO A 115 -2.61 -1.63 -8.86
C PRO A 115 -1.34 -1.10 -8.18
N GLY A 116 -0.90 0.09 -8.57
CA GLY A 116 0.28 0.72 -7.99
C GLY A 116 -0.06 1.47 -6.71
N ASN A 117 -0.90 2.48 -6.84
CA ASN A 117 -1.41 3.26 -5.70
C ASN A 117 -2.63 4.10 -6.08
N LEU A 118 -3.17 4.76 -5.07
CA LEU A 118 -4.24 5.73 -5.21
C LEU A 118 -3.74 7.12 -4.85
N ILE A 119 -4.17 8.08 -5.63
CA ILE A 119 -3.93 9.51 -5.37
C ILE A 119 -5.24 10.29 -5.44
N ARG A 120 -5.23 11.51 -4.89
CA ARG A 120 -6.30 12.49 -5.11
C ARG A 120 -5.82 13.48 -6.16
N TYR A 121 -6.51 13.54 -7.30
CA TYR A 121 -6.22 14.47 -8.38
C TYR A 121 -7.52 15.00 -8.98
N ASP A 122 -7.62 16.33 -9.16
CA ASP A 122 -8.81 17.00 -9.71
C ASP A 122 -10.12 16.53 -9.05
N GLU A 123 -10.12 16.56 -7.72
CA GLU A 123 -11.23 16.15 -6.85
C GLU A 123 -11.70 14.69 -7.02
N LYS A 124 -10.96 13.87 -7.75
CA LYS A 124 -11.22 12.44 -7.93
C LYS A 124 -10.14 11.57 -7.31
N TRP A 125 -10.53 10.38 -6.93
CA TRP A 125 -9.59 9.30 -6.67
C TRP A 125 -9.11 8.75 -8.00
N VAL A 126 -7.81 8.59 -8.14
CA VAL A 126 -7.15 8.00 -9.31
C VAL A 126 -6.36 6.79 -8.87
N LEU A 127 -6.74 5.63 -9.37
CA LEU A 127 -6.03 4.36 -9.19
C LEU A 127 -5.17 4.12 -10.43
N CYS A 128 -3.85 4.00 -10.28
CA CYS A 128 -3.00 3.53 -11.36
C CYS A 128 -2.88 2.00 -11.32
N LEU A 129 -2.83 1.39 -12.50
CA LEU A 129 -2.74 -0.04 -12.71
C LEU A 129 -2.06 -0.35 -14.05
N GLN A 130 -1.89 -1.61 -14.37
CA GLN A 130 -1.28 -2.02 -15.64
C GLN A 130 -2.12 -3.04 -16.38
N THR A 131 -1.80 -3.26 -17.65
CA THR A 131 -2.18 -4.46 -18.37
C THR A 131 -1.07 -5.51 -18.31
N TYR A 132 -1.47 -6.78 -18.39
CA TYR A 132 -0.55 -7.93 -18.42
C TYR A 132 -1.04 -8.99 -19.41
N PRO A 133 -0.94 -8.69 -20.74
CA PRO A 133 -1.51 -9.52 -21.81
C PRO A 133 -1.00 -10.96 -21.75
N ARG A 134 -1.94 -11.91 -21.69
CA ARG A 134 -1.65 -13.36 -21.69
C ARG A 134 -2.70 -14.12 -22.50
N GLN A 135 -2.95 -13.67 -23.72
CA GLN A 135 -3.98 -14.23 -24.60
C GLN A 135 -3.84 -15.75 -24.75
N GLY A 136 -4.96 -16.47 -24.54
CA GLY A 136 -5.03 -17.93 -24.66
C GLY A 136 -4.29 -18.70 -23.57
N TYR A 137 -3.92 -18.05 -22.45
CA TYR A 137 -3.20 -18.68 -21.36
C TYR A 137 -4.10 -19.57 -20.50
N ASN A 138 -3.67 -20.82 -20.30
CA ASN A 138 -4.45 -21.81 -19.56
C ASN A 138 -3.72 -22.29 -18.30
N SER A 139 -4.49 -22.84 -17.39
CA SER A 139 -3.96 -23.55 -16.23
C SER A 139 -3.18 -24.78 -16.67
N GLY A 140 -1.96 -24.93 -16.17
CA GLY A 140 -1.05 -26.01 -16.56
C GLY A 140 -0.09 -25.64 -17.68
N ASP A 141 -0.30 -24.52 -18.37
CA ASP A 141 0.71 -23.98 -19.27
C ASP A 141 1.97 -23.58 -18.47
N LYS A 142 3.13 -23.58 -19.16
CA LYS A 142 4.33 -22.98 -18.58
C LYS A 142 4.05 -21.51 -18.21
N VAL A 143 4.50 -21.08 -17.03
CA VAL A 143 4.32 -19.69 -16.56
C VAL A 143 4.70 -18.71 -17.67
N ARG A 144 3.77 -17.84 -18.00
CA ARG A 144 3.93 -16.83 -19.04
C ARG A 144 3.75 -15.43 -18.44
N TYR A 145 4.80 -14.65 -18.53
CA TYR A 145 4.81 -13.26 -18.06
C TYR A 145 4.18 -12.33 -19.12
N GLY A 146 3.74 -11.15 -18.72
CA GLY A 146 3.27 -10.10 -19.63
C GLY A 146 4.37 -9.68 -20.61
N ASP A 147 3.95 -9.37 -21.83
CA ASP A 147 4.82 -9.08 -22.96
C ASP A 147 5.12 -7.58 -23.15
N ALA A 148 5.70 -7.23 -24.30
CA ALA A 148 5.99 -5.86 -24.70
C ALA A 148 4.75 -4.94 -24.79
N ASN A 149 3.53 -5.50 -24.80
CA ASN A 149 2.28 -4.77 -24.87
C ASN A 149 1.68 -4.41 -23.49
N SER A 150 2.39 -4.72 -22.40
CA SER A 150 1.98 -4.24 -21.06
C SER A 150 2.06 -2.72 -20.99
N ARG A 151 0.98 -2.07 -20.52
CA ARG A 151 0.82 -0.61 -20.50
C ARG A 151 0.26 -0.16 -19.15
N ILE A 152 0.48 1.10 -18.84
CA ILE A 152 -0.07 1.76 -17.65
C ILE A 152 -1.44 2.34 -17.97
N PHE A 153 -2.37 2.12 -17.06
CA PHE A 153 -3.74 2.62 -17.11
C PHE A 153 -4.08 3.35 -15.81
N ILE A 154 -5.14 4.13 -15.85
CA ILE A 154 -5.76 4.72 -14.67
C ILE A 154 -7.26 4.45 -14.67
N MET A 155 -7.83 4.38 -13.48
CA MET A 155 -9.27 4.41 -13.24
C MET A 155 -9.59 5.55 -12.28
N LYS A 156 -10.76 6.16 -12.43
CA LYS A 156 -11.19 7.31 -11.62
C LYS A 156 -12.46 7.00 -10.84
N SER A 157 -12.54 7.52 -9.61
CA SER A 157 -13.72 7.39 -8.75
C SER A 157 -13.98 8.68 -7.97
N ASN A 158 -15.24 8.95 -7.67
CA ASN A 158 -15.63 10.03 -6.76
C ASN A 158 -15.74 9.55 -5.29
N ASP A 159 -15.99 8.26 -5.08
CA ASP A 159 -16.47 7.69 -3.81
C ASP A 159 -15.70 6.43 -3.34
N LEU A 160 -14.65 5.99 -4.08
CA LEU A 160 -13.92 4.73 -3.86
C LEU A 160 -14.73 3.45 -4.11
N GLU A 161 -16.01 3.58 -4.45
CA GLU A 161 -16.91 2.46 -4.71
C GLU A 161 -17.18 2.26 -6.21
N ASN A 162 -17.44 3.35 -6.91
CA ASN A 162 -17.78 3.34 -8.34
C ASN A 162 -16.60 3.85 -9.18
N TRP A 163 -16.07 2.99 -10.03
CA TRP A 163 -14.88 3.25 -10.82
C TRP A 163 -15.19 3.38 -12.31
N SER A 164 -14.50 4.30 -12.99
CA SER A 164 -14.53 4.39 -14.46
C SER A 164 -13.94 3.13 -15.11
N ASN A 165 -14.19 2.95 -16.40
CA ASN A 165 -13.37 2.01 -17.18
C ASN A 165 -11.90 2.43 -17.15
N PRO A 166 -10.94 1.47 -17.28
CA PRO A 166 -9.53 1.79 -17.39
C PRO A 166 -9.22 2.66 -18.61
N GLU A 167 -8.45 3.73 -18.43
CA GLU A 167 -7.97 4.65 -19.47
C GLU A 167 -6.46 4.53 -19.59
N LEU A 168 -5.92 4.46 -20.82
CA LEU A 168 -4.47 4.40 -21.08
C LEU A 168 -3.79 5.68 -20.59
N LEU A 169 -2.75 5.53 -19.78
CA LEU A 169 -1.90 6.64 -19.33
C LEU A 169 -0.60 6.68 -20.13
N LYS A 170 -0.44 7.68 -21.00
CA LYS A 170 0.71 7.80 -21.91
C LYS A 170 1.90 8.48 -21.22
N VAL A 171 2.50 7.82 -20.23
CA VAL A 171 3.59 8.37 -19.40
C VAL A 171 4.89 8.69 -20.13
N LYS A 172 5.01 8.36 -21.42
CA LYS A 172 6.15 8.75 -22.28
C LYS A 172 5.86 9.97 -23.17
N GLY A 173 4.65 10.52 -23.06
CA GLY A 173 4.18 11.63 -23.84
C GLY A 173 3.03 11.27 -24.78
N PRO A 174 2.14 12.24 -25.07
CA PRO A 174 0.91 12.01 -25.84
C PRO A 174 1.16 11.62 -27.30
N THR A 175 2.30 12.01 -27.86
CA THR A 175 2.66 11.76 -29.27
C THR A 175 3.34 10.42 -29.51
N ILE A 176 3.76 9.71 -28.45
CA ILE A 176 4.41 8.43 -28.59
C ILE A 176 3.34 7.36 -28.92
N SER A 177 3.54 6.65 -30.02
CA SER A 177 2.67 5.53 -30.40
C SER A 177 2.82 4.33 -29.43
N GLU A 178 1.76 3.58 -29.23
CA GLU A 178 1.73 2.50 -28.22
C GLU A 178 2.78 1.40 -28.48
N ASP A 179 3.06 1.08 -29.75
CA ASP A 179 4.09 0.12 -30.15
C ASP A 179 5.51 0.56 -29.73
N LYS A 180 5.76 1.87 -29.60
CA LYS A 180 7.04 2.45 -29.17
C LYS A 180 7.16 2.63 -27.66
N MET A 181 6.10 2.42 -26.90
CA MET A 181 6.15 2.56 -25.44
C MET A 181 6.99 1.47 -24.77
N GLY A 182 7.02 0.25 -25.34
CA GLY A 182 7.69 -0.92 -24.75
C GLY A 182 6.91 -1.47 -23.54
N ARG A 183 7.44 -2.49 -22.87
CA ARG A 183 6.82 -3.07 -21.69
C ARG A 183 6.91 -2.12 -20.50
N MET A 184 5.79 -1.70 -19.93
CA MET A 184 5.69 -0.85 -18.75
C MET A 184 4.77 -1.49 -17.73
N ILE A 185 5.28 -1.76 -16.53
CA ILE A 185 4.54 -2.41 -15.44
C ILE A 185 4.80 -1.72 -14.10
N ASP A 186 4.03 -2.09 -13.09
CA ASP A 186 4.16 -1.66 -11.70
C ASP A 186 4.20 -0.13 -11.55
N PRO A 187 3.16 0.58 -12.01
CA PRO A 187 3.13 2.03 -11.93
C PRO A 187 2.96 2.51 -10.48
N TYR A 188 3.51 3.69 -10.19
CA TYR A 188 3.28 4.39 -8.93
C TYR A 188 3.22 5.89 -9.18
N LEU A 189 2.19 6.56 -8.70
CA LEU A 189 1.97 8.00 -8.87
C LEU A 189 2.25 8.74 -7.56
N ILE A 190 2.96 9.85 -7.61
CA ILE A 190 3.20 10.69 -6.43
C ILE A 190 3.36 12.15 -6.85
N GLU A 191 2.79 13.07 -6.07
CA GLU A 191 3.06 14.48 -6.21
C GLU A 191 4.47 14.82 -5.75
N ASP A 192 5.13 15.75 -6.45
CA ASP A 192 6.45 16.25 -6.07
C ASP A 192 6.40 16.87 -4.67
N LYS A 193 7.48 16.70 -3.89
CA LYS A 193 7.54 17.27 -2.53
C LYS A 193 7.87 18.75 -2.51
N ASP A 194 8.56 19.25 -3.54
CA ASP A 194 9.11 20.61 -3.61
C ASP A 194 8.36 21.50 -4.61
N GLU A 195 7.59 20.90 -5.55
CA GLU A 195 6.94 21.62 -6.64
C GLU A 195 5.45 21.25 -6.73
N GLU A 196 4.60 22.11 -6.20
CA GLU A 196 3.15 21.94 -6.19
C GLU A 196 2.59 21.75 -7.61
N GLY A 197 1.66 20.81 -7.76
CA GLY A 197 1.01 20.49 -9.03
C GLY A 197 1.86 19.66 -9.99
N LYS A 198 3.09 19.35 -9.65
CA LYS A 198 3.94 18.42 -10.39
C LYS A 198 3.75 17.01 -9.89
N TRP A 199 3.51 16.10 -10.81
CA TRP A 199 3.27 14.70 -10.53
C TRP A 199 4.30 13.81 -11.19
N TRP A 200 4.72 12.76 -10.49
CA TRP A 200 5.63 11.73 -10.97
C TRP A 200 4.89 10.42 -11.20
N CYS A 201 5.29 9.70 -12.24
CA CYS A 201 4.97 8.31 -12.44
C CYS A 201 6.26 7.48 -12.45
N PHE A 202 6.38 6.59 -11.50
CA PHE A 202 7.42 5.54 -11.48
C PHE A 202 6.84 4.30 -12.16
N TYR A 203 7.66 3.59 -12.93
CA TYR A 203 7.21 2.33 -13.55
C TYR A 203 8.41 1.44 -13.88
N LYS A 204 8.21 0.13 -13.85
CA LYS A 204 9.23 -0.84 -14.19
C LYS A 204 9.44 -0.88 -15.70
N GLN A 205 10.56 -0.35 -16.13
CA GLN A 205 11.16 -0.44 -17.46
C GLN A 205 12.62 -0.01 -17.34
N ASN A 206 13.58 -0.87 -17.75
CA ASN A 206 15.02 -0.58 -17.64
C ASN A 206 15.42 -0.17 -16.21
N GLY A 207 15.16 -1.01 -15.22
CA GLY A 207 15.17 -0.60 -13.82
C GLY A 207 13.83 0.01 -13.45
N VAL A 208 13.80 1.12 -12.73
CA VAL A 208 12.61 1.94 -12.49
C VAL A 208 12.76 3.24 -13.29
N SER A 209 11.92 3.39 -14.29
CA SER A 209 11.79 4.62 -15.08
C SER A 209 10.89 5.62 -14.38
N MET A 210 11.12 6.91 -14.62
CA MET A 210 10.38 8.03 -14.06
C MET A 210 9.96 8.99 -15.16
N SER A 211 8.71 9.41 -15.11
CA SER A 211 8.18 10.50 -15.93
C SER A 211 7.43 11.50 -15.05
N TYR A 212 7.31 12.74 -15.48
CA TYR A 212 6.58 13.77 -14.75
C TYR A 212 5.60 14.52 -15.62
N THR A 213 4.62 15.14 -15.00
CA THR A 213 3.59 15.98 -15.65
C THR A 213 3.09 17.05 -14.69
N TYR A 214 2.41 18.06 -15.24
CA TYR A 214 1.66 19.07 -14.48
C TYR A 214 0.14 19.00 -14.74
N ASP A 215 -0.30 18.22 -15.73
CA ASP A 215 -1.68 18.20 -16.21
C ASP A 215 -2.24 16.79 -16.47
N PHE A 216 -1.49 15.73 -16.15
CA PHE A 216 -1.83 14.33 -16.43
C PHE A 216 -2.02 13.99 -17.92
N ILE A 217 -1.72 14.92 -18.82
CA ILE A 217 -1.82 14.75 -20.28
C ILE A 217 -0.42 14.79 -20.91
N ASN A 218 0.35 15.83 -20.58
CA ASN A 218 1.67 16.06 -21.14
C ASN A 218 2.75 15.48 -20.21
N TRP A 219 3.10 14.24 -20.45
CA TRP A 219 4.12 13.53 -19.69
C TRP A 219 5.49 13.70 -20.34
N ASN A 220 6.49 13.91 -19.50
CA ASN A 220 7.89 14.07 -19.88
C ASN A 220 8.73 12.95 -19.21
N TYR A 221 9.45 12.20 -20.03
CA TYR A 221 10.39 11.21 -19.50
C TYR A 221 11.56 11.93 -18.83
N PHE A 222 11.88 11.49 -17.61
CA PHE A 222 12.95 12.10 -16.80
C PHE A 222 14.23 11.25 -16.78
N GLY A 223 14.10 9.96 -16.64
CA GLY A 223 15.22 9.03 -16.50
C GLY A 223 14.84 7.72 -15.84
N ASN A 224 15.85 6.95 -15.48
CA ASN A 224 15.67 5.70 -14.75
C ASN A 224 16.71 5.53 -13.64
N ASN A 225 16.48 4.60 -12.74
CA ASN A 225 17.43 4.17 -11.73
C ASN A 225 17.46 2.64 -11.61
N GLU A 226 18.56 2.11 -11.08
CA GLU A 226 18.71 0.67 -10.84
C GLU A 226 17.94 0.26 -9.59
N SER A 227 16.63 0.04 -9.74
CA SER A 227 15.76 -0.50 -8.69
C SER A 227 14.94 -1.67 -9.22
N GLY A 228 14.43 -2.48 -8.31
CA GLY A 228 13.54 -3.59 -8.61
C GLY A 228 12.13 -3.11 -9.02
N GLU A 229 11.23 -4.06 -9.14
CA GLU A 229 9.82 -3.83 -9.50
C GLU A 229 8.94 -3.49 -8.28
N ASN A 230 7.64 -3.26 -8.49
CA ASN A 230 6.63 -2.99 -7.46
C ASN A 230 7.05 -1.85 -6.53
N VAL A 231 7.32 -0.69 -7.07
CA VAL A 231 7.72 0.47 -6.26
C VAL A 231 6.55 1.02 -5.44
N CYS A 232 6.87 1.42 -4.21
CA CYS A 232 6.04 2.27 -3.36
C CYS A 232 6.92 3.40 -2.85
N VAL A 233 6.45 4.64 -2.97
CA VAL A 233 7.27 5.81 -2.62
C VAL A 233 6.54 6.63 -1.56
N LEU A 234 7.16 6.77 -0.39
CA LEU A 234 6.76 7.75 0.60
C LEU A 234 7.52 9.05 0.38
N LYS A 235 6.87 10.17 0.64
CA LYS A 235 7.51 11.49 0.69
C LYS A 235 7.33 12.10 2.07
N ASP A 236 8.37 12.71 2.59
CA ASP A 236 8.30 13.64 3.71
C ASP A 236 8.85 15.02 3.27
N GLU A 237 9.02 15.93 4.22
CA GLU A 237 9.50 17.28 3.93
C GLU A 237 10.92 17.31 3.33
N ASN A 238 11.74 16.30 3.63
CA ASN A 238 13.15 16.30 3.28
C ASN A 238 13.51 15.33 2.17
N GLU A 239 12.92 14.13 2.17
CA GLU A 239 13.37 13.05 1.29
C GLU A 239 12.22 12.19 0.74
N TYR A 240 12.55 11.39 -0.27
CA TYR A 240 11.72 10.30 -0.77
C TYR A 240 12.28 8.97 -0.26
N THR A 241 11.42 8.10 0.23
CA THR A 241 11.75 6.72 0.60
C THR A 241 11.04 5.77 -0.35
N MET A 242 11.80 5.04 -1.17
CA MET A 242 11.29 4.06 -2.13
C MET A 242 11.44 2.65 -1.57
N PHE A 243 10.34 1.91 -1.53
CA PHE A 243 10.35 0.46 -1.39
C PHE A 243 10.30 -0.16 -2.79
N HIS A 244 11.06 -1.22 -3.02
CA HIS A 244 11.11 -1.91 -4.31
C HIS A 244 11.44 -3.39 -4.11
N SER A 245 11.14 -4.21 -5.10
CA SER A 245 11.41 -5.64 -5.07
C SER A 245 12.58 -5.97 -6.02
N PRO A 246 13.83 -6.07 -5.52
CA PRO A 246 14.98 -6.32 -6.39
C PRO A 246 14.96 -7.75 -6.96
N SER A 247 14.52 -8.74 -6.18
CA SER A 247 14.30 -10.13 -6.58
C SER A 247 13.34 -10.80 -5.58
N ASN A 248 13.87 -11.27 -4.46
CA ASN A 248 13.11 -11.83 -3.33
C ASN A 248 13.40 -10.98 -2.09
N GLY A 249 12.35 -10.53 -1.40
CA GLY A 249 12.43 -9.52 -0.36
C GLY A 249 12.15 -8.11 -0.88
N ILE A 250 12.07 -7.15 0.03
CA ILE A 250 11.75 -5.74 -0.23
C ILE A 250 12.94 -4.88 0.18
N GLY A 251 13.52 -4.15 -0.77
CA GLY A 251 14.61 -3.20 -0.54
C GLY A 251 14.08 -1.79 -0.31
N ILE A 252 14.89 -0.98 0.37
CA ILE A 252 14.61 0.44 0.59
C ILE A 252 15.71 1.26 -0.03
N LYS A 253 15.34 2.35 -0.69
CA LYS A 253 16.23 3.41 -1.15
C LYS A 253 15.72 4.77 -0.74
N ARG A 254 16.63 5.73 -0.55
CA ARG A 254 16.30 7.12 -0.23
C ARG A 254 16.90 8.07 -1.24
N SER A 255 16.18 9.17 -1.50
CA SER A 255 16.62 10.23 -2.40
C SER A 255 16.08 11.59 -1.97
N TYR A 256 16.89 12.63 -2.07
CA TYR A 256 16.46 14.01 -1.86
C TYR A 256 15.93 14.68 -3.15
N ASN A 257 16.32 14.17 -4.33
CA ASN A 257 16.16 14.85 -5.62
C ASN A 257 15.61 13.95 -6.74
N LEU A 258 15.20 12.71 -6.42
CA LEU A 258 14.72 11.69 -7.35
C LEU A 258 15.75 11.20 -8.40
N LYS A 259 16.97 11.73 -8.39
CA LYS A 259 18.08 11.34 -9.30
C LYS A 259 19.01 10.34 -8.62
N ASP A 260 19.43 10.71 -7.41
CA ASP A 260 20.44 9.97 -6.66
C ASP A 260 19.73 9.12 -5.60
N TRP A 261 19.68 7.81 -5.84
CA TRP A 261 19.03 6.84 -4.97
C TRP A 261 20.06 5.99 -4.22
N ASN A 262 20.09 6.10 -2.92
CA ASN A 262 20.98 5.36 -2.05
C ASN A 262 20.23 4.25 -1.32
N SER A 263 20.80 3.05 -1.28
CA SER A 263 20.24 1.93 -0.52
C SER A 263 20.22 2.26 0.98
N PHE A 264 19.13 1.87 1.64
CA PHE A 264 18.93 2.12 3.07
C PHE A 264 18.53 0.82 3.78
N GLY A 265 19.26 0.49 4.86
CA GLY A 265 18.98 -0.72 5.64
C GLY A 265 19.30 -2.02 4.90
N SER A 266 18.85 -3.11 5.49
CA SER A 266 18.95 -4.46 4.92
C SER A 266 17.70 -4.82 4.14
N LEU A 267 17.77 -5.84 3.31
CA LEU A 267 16.63 -6.40 2.61
C LEU A 267 15.60 -6.93 3.62
N ILE A 268 14.35 -6.48 3.49
CA ILE A 268 13.23 -6.89 4.34
C ILE A 268 12.74 -8.24 3.83
N THR A 269 12.87 -9.26 4.66
CA THR A 269 12.41 -10.63 4.37
C THR A 269 11.38 -11.14 5.37
N LEU A 270 11.12 -10.39 6.44
CA LEU A 270 10.15 -10.71 7.49
C LEU A 270 10.34 -12.14 8.03
N GLY A 271 9.24 -12.87 8.22
CA GLY A 271 9.22 -14.28 8.61
C GLY A 271 9.25 -15.28 7.46
N GLN A 272 9.65 -14.87 6.26
CA GLN A 272 9.57 -15.63 5.02
C GLN A 272 10.13 -17.06 5.13
N LYS A 273 11.26 -17.22 5.78
CA LYS A 273 11.90 -18.55 5.92
C LYS A 273 11.05 -19.57 6.70
N ASP A 274 10.15 -19.08 7.55
CA ASP A 274 9.30 -19.87 8.42
C ASP A 274 7.84 -19.96 7.91
N TRP A 275 7.49 -19.16 6.89
CA TRP A 275 6.16 -19.07 6.31
C TRP A 275 6.02 -19.86 5.01
N ASP A 276 5.42 -21.03 5.04
CA ASP A 276 5.20 -21.83 3.83
C ASP A 276 4.49 -21.06 2.71
N TRP A 277 3.57 -20.15 3.06
CA TRP A 277 2.82 -19.32 2.13
C TRP A 277 3.66 -18.22 1.43
N ALA A 278 4.86 -17.91 1.93
CA ALA A 278 5.74 -16.88 1.37
C ALA A 278 7.15 -17.41 1.03
N LYS A 279 7.40 -18.70 1.22
CA LYS A 279 8.72 -19.32 1.11
C LYS A 279 9.32 -19.21 -0.28
N GLY A 280 8.49 -19.27 -1.30
CA GLY A 280 8.91 -19.17 -2.70
C GLY A 280 9.30 -17.76 -3.10
N ARG A 281 8.56 -16.74 -2.65
CA ARG A 281 8.84 -15.33 -2.86
C ARG A 281 8.12 -14.45 -1.84
N LEU A 282 8.76 -13.35 -1.44
CA LEU A 282 8.17 -12.23 -0.69
C LEU A 282 8.51 -10.95 -1.44
N THR A 283 7.51 -10.12 -1.77
CA THR A 283 7.68 -8.99 -2.69
C THR A 283 6.53 -7.97 -2.60
N ALA A 284 6.59 -6.89 -3.39
CA ALA A 284 5.54 -5.89 -3.57
C ALA A 284 5.08 -5.24 -2.26
N GLY A 285 6.03 -4.64 -1.53
CA GLY A 285 5.73 -3.91 -0.30
C GLY A 285 5.04 -2.58 -0.57
N ALA A 286 3.73 -2.50 -0.29
CA ALA A 286 2.94 -1.28 -0.29
C ALA A 286 2.89 -0.72 1.14
N VAL A 287 3.54 0.40 1.38
CA VAL A 287 3.69 1.02 2.70
C VAL A 287 2.85 2.29 2.80
N VAL A 288 2.14 2.43 3.91
CA VAL A 288 1.43 3.67 4.28
C VAL A 288 1.96 4.19 5.62
N ASP A 289 2.16 5.50 5.71
CA ASP A 289 2.57 6.17 6.94
C ASP A 289 1.35 6.52 7.79
N LEU A 290 1.18 5.80 8.88
CA LEU A 290 0.08 5.99 9.85
C LEU A 290 0.60 6.34 11.25
N ARG A 291 1.81 6.87 11.34
CA ARG A 291 2.42 7.26 12.63
C ARG A 291 1.61 8.32 13.37
N ASN A 292 0.89 9.16 12.65
CA ASN A 292 0.03 10.19 13.21
C ASN A 292 -1.42 9.73 13.46
N ILE A 293 -1.73 8.48 13.17
CA ILE A 293 -3.08 7.93 13.37
C ILE A 293 -3.13 7.25 14.73
N LYS A 294 -3.97 7.81 15.60
CA LYS A 294 -4.18 7.31 16.96
C LYS A 294 -4.64 5.85 16.95
N GLY A 295 -3.95 4.99 17.71
CA GLY A 295 -4.24 3.55 17.80
C GLY A 295 -3.51 2.69 16.76
N ILE A 296 -2.75 3.31 15.82
CA ILE A 296 -1.86 2.63 14.87
C ILE A 296 -0.41 3.04 15.14
N GLU A 297 -0.08 4.32 14.97
CA GLU A 297 1.21 4.97 15.33
C GLU A 297 2.44 4.27 14.73
N LYS A 298 2.28 3.69 13.53
CA LYS A 298 3.27 2.89 12.79
C LYS A 298 3.21 3.18 11.29
N TYR A 299 4.27 2.84 10.59
CA TYR A 299 4.18 2.50 9.18
C TYR A 299 3.55 1.12 9.05
N VAL A 300 2.59 0.95 8.14
CA VAL A 300 1.96 -0.33 7.87
C VAL A 300 2.28 -0.74 6.45
N MET A 301 2.76 -1.97 6.27
CA MET A 301 3.10 -2.55 4.97
C MET A 301 2.18 -3.72 4.67
N PHE A 302 1.59 -3.69 3.47
CA PHE A 302 0.99 -4.86 2.84
C PHE A 302 1.96 -5.39 1.78
N PHE A 303 2.07 -6.70 1.65
CA PHE A 303 2.97 -7.34 0.71
C PHE A 303 2.36 -8.64 0.21
N HIS A 304 2.88 -9.20 -0.88
CA HIS A 304 2.48 -10.55 -1.22
C HIS A 304 3.60 -11.55 -1.02
N GLY A 305 3.22 -12.77 -0.64
CA GLY A 305 4.05 -13.93 -0.58
C GLY A 305 3.53 -15.04 -1.47
N SER A 306 4.42 -15.78 -2.12
CA SER A 306 4.11 -16.96 -2.92
C SER A 306 4.80 -18.18 -2.31
N GLY A 307 4.09 -19.29 -2.20
CA GLY A 307 4.64 -20.51 -1.60
C GLY A 307 3.64 -21.68 -1.62
N PRO A 308 4.10 -22.88 -1.27
CA PRO A 308 5.45 -23.18 -0.79
C PRO A 308 6.55 -23.23 -1.88
N ASN A 309 6.17 -23.30 -3.15
CA ASN A 309 7.10 -23.41 -4.27
C ASN A 309 7.50 -22.03 -4.80
N LYS A 310 8.55 -21.99 -5.63
CA LYS A 310 8.91 -20.78 -6.35
C LYS A 310 7.83 -20.41 -7.37
N GLU A 311 7.65 -19.13 -7.64
CA GLU A 311 6.70 -18.66 -8.65
C GLU A 311 6.96 -19.30 -10.02
N THR A 312 8.22 -19.47 -10.41
CA THR A 312 8.61 -20.14 -11.67
C THR A 312 8.27 -21.64 -11.71
N GLU A 313 8.00 -22.24 -10.56
CA GLU A 313 7.63 -23.65 -10.40
C GLU A 313 6.11 -23.86 -10.31
N GLY A 314 5.31 -22.79 -10.51
CA GLY A 314 3.86 -22.88 -10.65
C GLY A 314 3.04 -22.02 -9.69
N ASP A 315 3.65 -21.40 -8.66
CA ASP A 315 2.92 -20.57 -7.70
C ASP A 315 2.78 -19.09 -8.15
N PHE A 316 3.05 -18.79 -9.42
CA PHE A 316 2.83 -17.45 -9.97
C PHE A 316 1.35 -17.08 -10.07
N ASP A 317 0.51 -18.02 -10.50
CA ASP A 317 -0.91 -17.81 -10.78
C ASP A 317 -1.84 -18.44 -9.73
N LYS A 318 -1.29 -19.00 -8.66
CA LYS A 318 -2.01 -19.65 -7.55
C LYS A 318 -1.22 -19.53 -6.25
N ASN A 319 -1.85 -19.86 -5.12
CA ASN A 319 -1.25 -19.91 -3.79
C ASN A 319 -0.64 -18.59 -3.26
N SER A 320 -0.50 -17.53 -4.08
CA SER A 320 0.01 -16.26 -3.57
C SER A 320 -1.01 -15.61 -2.64
N SER A 321 -0.52 -15.05 -1.54
CA SER A 321 -1.32 -14.49 -0.43
C SER A 321 -0.84 -13.08 -0.10
N ILE A 322 -1.75 -12.23 0.37
CA ILE A 322 -1.38 -10.90 0.89
C ILE A 322 -1.17 -10.99 2.39
N GLY A 323 -0.05 -10.43 2.84
CA GLY A 323 0.32 -10.32 4.24
C GLY A 323 0.41 -8.87 4.72
N ILE A 324 0.58 -8.72 6.04
CA ILE A 324 0.72 -7.44 6.74
C ILE A 324 1.91 -7.48 7.70
N ALA A 325 2.61 -6.36 7.79
CA ALA A 325 3.65 -6.07 8.77
C ALA A 325 3.64 -4.58 9.12
N TRP A 326 4.31 -4.18 10.19
CA TRP A 326 4.40 -2.79 10.60
C TRP A 326 5.77 -2.45 11.19
N SER A 327 6.11 -1.17 11.20
CA SER A 327 7.39 -0.68 11.71
C SER A 327 7.24 0.73 12.28
N SER A 328 8.06 1.08 13.27
CA SER A 328 8.17 2.46 13.76
C SER A 328 9.25 3.27 13.05
N ASP A 329 10.21 2.60 12.37
CA ASP A 329 11.45 3.20 11.88
C ASP A 329 11.86 2.78 10.46
N LEU A 330 11.01 1.97 9.79
CA LEU A 330 11.25 1.35 8.46
C LEU A 330 12.40 0.33 8.42
N VAL A 331 13.09 0.10 9.51
CA VAL A 331 14.21 -0.86 9.62
C VAL A 331 13.78 -2.12 10.35
N ASN A 332 13.15 -1.92 11.51
CA ASN A 332 12.69 -3.02 12.37
C ASN A 332 11.21 -3.28 12.11
N TRP A 333 10.93 -4.42 11.50
CA TRP A 333 9.57 -4.82 11.14
C TRP A 333 9.01 -5.85 12.09
N GLU A 334 7.76 -5.68 12.45
CA GLU A 334 6.95 -6.53 13.30
C GLU A 334 5.77 -7.10 12.51
N TRP A 335 5.24 -8.23 12.93
CA TRP A 335 4.06 -8.89 12.36
C TRP A 335 3.37 -9.72 13.42
N PRO A 336 2.10 -10.17 13.22
CA PRO A 336 1.41 -11.01 14.19
C PRO A 336 2.21 -12.25 14.58
N ASN A 337 2.31 -12.51 15.87
CA ASN A 337 3.00 -13.67 16.45
C ASN A 337 4.52 -13.73 16.19
N LYS A 338 5.16 -12.56 16.01
CA LYS A 338 6.62 -12.47 15.96
C LYS A 338 7.25 -12.73 17.32
#